data_20fd8546c12de54edb110b9779e61784
#
_entry.id   20fd8546c12de54edb110b9779e61784
#
_cell.length_a   1.000
_cell.length_b   1.000
_cell.length_c   1.000
_cell.angle_alpha   90.00
_cell.angle_beta   90.00
_cell.angle_gamma   90.00
#
_symmetry.space_group_name_H-M   'P 1'
#
loop_
_entity.id
_entity.type
_entity.pdbx_description
1 polymer ?
#
loop_
_entity_poly.entity_id
_entity_poly.type
_entity_poly.pdbx_seq_one_letter_code
_entity_poly.pdbx_strand_id
1 'polypeptide(L)'
;IGALHVAKISDEKHDIPKIIAELDERGFCVVPGVITPEKADEARTVLEGLLEEEATEGTWQARTQRVARIAVKDPIFVELMAHPLIVSIWREYLDEDMICSTWTSNTAYPGFDRYGWHPDFPFQRVNQPWPTDNVSGQTMWLLDDLTEENGGTGILPYSHLKGHRPPEEIRHEWIEEAEILTGQRGSVMVMNGKTWHSSRPNVTDKARSVLLGMYCRPFYLTQEDMRAQLADLENPSELVQQLMGANQWQPGVVANRY
;
A
#
# COMPACT_ATOMS: atom_id res chain seq x y z
N ILE A 1 27.17 -19.70 13.82
CA ILE A 1 26.30 -18.57 13.51
C ILE A 1 25.16 -19.17 12.74
N GLY A 2 24.07 -19.58 13.46
CA GLY A 2 22.94 -20.26 12.89
C GLY A 2 22.08 -19.30 12.08
N ALA A 3 21.81 -19.66 10.83
CA ALA A 3 20.74 -19.05 10.05
C ALA A 3 19.43 -19.27 10.82
N LEU A 4 18.79 -18.21 11.25
CA LEU A 4 17.41 -18.24 11.73
C LEU A 4 16.55 -18.73 10.56
N HIS A 5 16.19 -20.02 10.59
CA HIS A 5 15.11 -20.54 9.77
C HIS A 5 13.82 -19.88 10.27
N VAL A 6 13.47 -18.76 9.67
CA VAL A 6 12.09 -18.25 9.75
C VAL A 6 11.24 -19.32 9.07
N ALA A 7 10.40 -19.98 9.86
CA ALA A 7 9.46 -20.96 9.35
C ALA A 7 8.67 -20.28 8.20
N LYS A 8 8.70 -20.86 7.00
CA LYS A 8 7.79 -20.48 5.91
C LYS A 8 6.39 -20.66 6.47
N ILE A 9 5.68 -19.56 6.68
CA ILE A 9 4.26 -19.59 7.01
C ILE A 9 3.58 -20.03 5.71
N SER A 10 3.30 -21.32 5.59
CA SER A 10 2.41 -21.83 4.56
C SER A 10 0.98 -21.44 4.99
N ASP A 11 0.50 -20.33 4.48
CA ASP A 11 -0.92 -20.01 4.54
C ASP A 11 -1.61 -20.91 3.50
N GLU A 12 -2.22 -22.00 3.95
CA GLU A 12 -2.92 -22.95 3.05
C GLU A 12 -4.05 -22.28 2.26
N LYS A 13 -4.46 -21.06 2.66
CA LYS A 13 -5.54 -20.29 2.04
C LYS A 13 -5.07 -19.43 0.86
N HIS A 14 -3.80 -18.98 0.87
CA HIS A 14 -3.28 -18.03 -0.13
C HIS A 14 -2.00 -18.54 -0.78
N ASP A 15 -2.02 -18.66 -2.09
CA ASP A 15 -0.90 -19.13 -2.92
C ASP A 15 0.03 -17.95 -3.26
N ILE A 16 1.06 -17.72 -2.43
CA ILE A 16 2.03 -16.64 -2.62
C ILE A 16 2.71 -16.72 -4.00
N PRO A 17 3.23 -17.87 -4.47
CA PRO A 17 3.79 -17.99 -5.81
C PRO A 17 2.84 -17.50 -6.91
N LYS A 18 1.55 -17.81 -6.81
CA LYS A 18 0.56 -17.34 -7.77
C LYS A 18 0.36 -15.82 -7.69
N ILE A 19 0.33 -15.24 -6.48
CA ILE A 19 0.24 -13.79 -6.29
C ILE A 19 1.44 -13.08 -6.91
N ILE A 20 2.66 -13.61 -6.70
CA ILE A 20 3.88 -13.07 -7.31
C ILE A 20 3.83 -13.17 -8.84
N ALA A 21 3.38 -14.30 -9.39
CA ALA A 21 3.24 -14.44 -10.84
C ALA A 21 2.26 -13.41 -11.45
N GLU A 22 1.14 -13.11 -10.77
CA GLU A 22 0.20 -12.05 -11.21
C GLU A 22 0.82 -10.65 -11.09
N LEU A 23 1.60 -10.38 -10.03
CA LEU A 23 2.35 -9.13 -9.89
C LEU A 23 3.37 -8.94 -11.01
N ASP A 24 4.10 -9.99 -11.39
CA ASP A 24 5.09 -9.94 -12.47
C ASP A 24 4.44 -9.82 -13.85
N GLU A 25 3.33 -10.51 -14.07
CA GLU A 25 2.65 -10.50 -15.37
C GLU A 25 1.81 -9.23 -15.55
N ARG A 26 0.87 -8.97 -14.63
CA ARG A 26 -0.14 -7.92 -14.77
C ARG A 26 0.19 -6.62 -14.05
N GLY A 27 1.10 -6.67 -13.08
CA GLY A 27 1.47 -5.55 -12.22
C GLY A 27 0.63 -5.43 -10.94
N PHE A 28 -0.37 -6.28 -10.73
CA PHE A 28 -1.22 -6.27 -9.54
C PHE A 28 -1.95 -7.61 -9.34
N CYS A 29 -2.40 -7.83 -8.10
CA CYS A 29 -3.25 -8.95 -7.72
C CYS A 29 -4.24 -8.52 -6.63
N VAL A 30 -5.48 -9.02 -6.66
CA VAL A 30 -6.45 -8.89 -5.57
C VAL A 30 -6.47 -10.19 -4.78
N VAL A 31 -6.16 -10.09 -3.48
CA VAL A 31 -6.11 -11.21 -2.55
C VAL A 31 -7.34 -11.16 -1.65
N PRO A 32 -8.35 -12.02 -1.85
CA PRO A 32 -9.60 -11.96 -1.11
C PRO A 32 -9.46 -12.51 0.32
N GLY A 33 -10.16 -11.89 1.27
CA GLY A 33 -10.32 -12.42 2.62
C GLY A 33 -9.01 -12.60 3.40
N VAL A 34 -8.09 -11.65 3.29
CA VAL A 34 -6.83 -11.62 4.05
C VAL A 34 -7.11 -11.45 5.54
N ILE A 35 -8.06 -10.59 5.87
CA ILE A 35 -8.66 -10.47 7.21
C ILE A 35 -10.16 -10.72 7.14
N THR A 36 -10.79 -10.95 8.29
CA THR A 36 -12.24 -11.12 8.35
C THR A 36 -12.95 -9.77 8.13
N PRO A 37 -14.21 -9.77 7.67
CA PRO A 37 -15.01 -8.56 7.59
C PRO A 37 -15.10 -7.80 8.93
N GLU A 38 -15.20 -8.53 10.05
CA GLU A 38 -15.27 -7.96 11.39
C GLU A 38 -13.97 -7.20 11.74
N LYS A 39 -12.81 -7.76 11.36
CA LYS A 39 -11.50 -7.09 11.57
C LYS A 39 -11.36 -5.85 10.70
N ALA A 40 -11.89 -5.87 9.48
CA ALA A 40 -11.95 -4.70 8.62
C ALA A 40 -12.89 -3.62 9.21
N ASP A 41 -14.03 -4.01 9.75
CA ASP A 41 -14.98 -3.11 10.42
C ASP A 41 -14.37 -2.49 11.69
N GLU A 42 -13.58 -3.26 12.47
CA GLU A 42 -12.84 -2.75 13.64
C GLU A 42 -11.85 -1.65 13.19
N ALA A 43 -11.00 -1.94 12.20
CA ALA A 43 -10.03 -0.97 11.68
C ALA A 43 -10.71 0.27 11.08
N ARG A 44 -11.85 0.08 10.40
CA ARG A 44 -12.64 1.19 9.85
C ARG A 44 -13.20 2.08 10.96
N THR A 45 -13.74 1.50 12.02
CA THR A 45 -14.30 2.25 13.16
C THR A 45 -13.25 3.14 13.83
N VAL A 46 -12.03 2.59 14.04
CA VAL A 46 -10.90 3.39 14.57
C VAL A 46 -10.53 4.52 13.60
N LEU A 47 -10.46 4.21 12.30
CA LEU A 47 -10.15 5.20 11.27
C LEU A 47 -11.20 6.32 11.21
N GLU A 48 -12.49 6.01 11.32
CA GLU A 48 -13.58 7.00 11.30
C GLU A 48 -13.41 8.04 12.43
N GLY A 49 -13.03 7.60 13.64
CA GLY A 49 -12.70 8.53 14.73
C GLY A 49 -11.54 9.47 14.39
N LEU A 50 -10.46 8.96 13.79
CA LEU A 50 -9.33 9.78 13.36
C LEU A 50 -9.70 10.72 12.20
N LEU A 51 -10.56 10.30 11.30
CA LEU A 51 -11.04 11.14 10.20
C LEU A 51 -11.88 12.32 10.73
N GLU A 52 -12.71 12.09 11.72
CA GLU A 52 -13.50 13.16 12.38
C GLU A 52 -12.58 14.16 13.11
N GLU A 53 -11.59 13.66 13.85
CA GLU A 53 -10.65 14.49 14.61
C GLU A 53 -9.77 15.36 13.70
N GLU A 54 -9.31 14.82 12.57
CA GLU A 54 -8.35 15.47 11.67
C GLU A 54 -9.02 16.18 10.46
N ALA A 55 -10.34 16.18 10.38
CA ALA A 55 -11.05 16.83 9.27
C ALA A 55 -10.81 18.35 9.26
N THR A 56 -10.61 18.90 8.08
CA THR A 56 -10.44 20.33 7.85
C THR A 56 -11.41 20.82 6.77
N GLU A 57 -11.53 22.15 6.61
CA GLU A 57 -12.29 22.72 5.49
C GLU A 57 -11.80 22.18 4.14
N GLY A 58 -10.48 22.00 3.98
CA GLY A 58 -9.87 21.43 2.77
C GLY A 58 -10.32 20.00 2.49
N THR A 59 -10.61 19.20 3.52
CA THR A 59 -11.17 17.84 3.38
C THR A 59 -12.50 17.87 2.62
N TRP A 60 -13.38 18.76 3.03
CA TRP A 60 -14.73 18.88 2.46
C TRP A 60 -14.72 19.49 1.06
N GLN A 61 -13.80 20.42 0.79
CA GLN A 61 -13.58 20.95 -0.55
C GLN A 61 -13.01 19.90 -1.50
N ALA A 62 -12.05 19.10 -1.03
CA ALA A 62 -11.41 18.07 -1.82
C ALA A 62 -12.24 16.78 -1.95
N ARG A 63 -13.22 16.55 -1.08
CA ARG A 63 -14.00 15.31 -0.97
C ARG A 63 -13.12 14.06 -0.78
N THR A 64 -11.96 14.25 -0.18
CA THR A 64 -11.03 13.16 0.16
C THR A 64 -10.20 13.53 1.38
N GLN A 65 -9.78 12.52 2.13
CA GLN A 65 -8.93 12.70 3.30
C GLN A 65 -7.92 11.57 3.43
N ARG A 66 -6.73 11.91 3.91
CA ARG A 66 -5.70 10.98 4.33
C ARG A 66 -5.38 11.21 5.79
N VAL A 67 -5.29 10.13 6.55
CA VAL A 67 -4.70 10.12 7.89
C VAL A 67 -3.26 9.64 7.73
N ALA A 68 -2.30 10.55 7.97
CA ALA A 68 -0.87 10.23 7.94
C ALA A 68 -0.41 9.68 9.30
N ARG A 69 0.77 9.05 9.33
CA ARG A 69 1.37 8.48 10.55
C ARG A 69 0.42 7.51 11.26
N ILE A 70 -0.37 6.78 10.52
CA ILE A 70 -1.46 5.97 11.08
C ILE A 70 -0.94 4.81 11.93
N ALA A 71 0.29 4.33 11.67
CA ALA A 71 0.93 3.25 12.42
C ALA A 71 1.04 3.51 13.93
N VAL A 72 1.16 4.78 14.33
CA VAL A 72 1.33 5.16 15.75
C VAL A 72 0.05 5.65 16.41
N LYS A 73 -1.07 5.62 15.71
CA LYS A 73 -2.35 6.13 16.19
C LYS A 73 -3.22 5.06 16.86
N ASP A 74 -3.07 3.80 16.44
CA ASP A 74 -3.73 2.67 17.06
C ASP A 74 -2.99 1.36 16.75
N PRO A 75 -2.92 0.41 17.71
CA PRO A 75 -2.25 -0.88 17.51
C PRO A 75 -2.76 -1.70 16.32
N ILE A 76 -4.04 -1.56 15.95
CA ILE A 76 -4.63 -2.29 14.82
C ILE A 76 -3.91 -1.97 13.51
N PHE A 77 -3.42 -0.76 13.34
CA PHE A 77 -2.72 -0.36 12.11
C PHE A 77 -1.30 -0.94 12.04
N VAL A 78 -0.64 -1.11 13.19
CA VAL A 78 0.64 -1.84 13.26
C VAL A 78 0.43 -3.32 12.94
N GLU A 79 -0.63 -3.93 13.47
CA GLU A 79 -0.99 -5.32 13.18
C GLU A 79 -1.19 -5.55 11.68
N LEU A 80 -1.93 -4.67 11.01
CA LEU A 80 -2.15 -4.76 9.56
C LEU A 80 -0.89 -4.49 8.75
N MET A 81 -0.06 -3.51 9.15
CA MET A 81 1.23 -3.22 8.50
C MET A 81 2.17 -4.43 8.57
N ALA A 82 2.17 -5.16 9.68
CA ALA A 82 3.02 -6.32 9.92
C ALA A 82 2.31 -7.65 9.65
N HIS A 83 1.19 -7.66 8.93
CA HIS A 83 0.41 -8.86 8.69
C HIS A 83 1.25 -9.95 7.97
N PRO A 84 1.29 -11.19 8.50
CA PRO A 84 2.23 -12.22 8.04
C PRO A 84 2.16 -12.51 6.54
N LEU A 85 0.97 -12.61 5.97
CA LEU A 85 0.81 -12.85 4.53
C LEU A 85 1.40 -11.70 3.69
N ILE A 86 1.11 -10.45 4.07
CA ILE A 86 1.57 -9.26 3.34
C ILE A 86 3.10 -9.14 3.43
N VAL A 87 3.65 -9.37 4.61
CA VAL A 87 5.11 -9.40 4.80
C VAL A 87 5.75 -10.49 3.95
N SER A 88 5.15 -11.69 3.89
CA SER A 88 5.67 -12.79 3.07
C SER A 88 5.63 -12.47 1.57
N ILE A 89 4.55 -11.86 1.08
CA ILE A 89 4.46 -11.41 -0.32
C ILE A 89 5.57 -10.39 -0.64
N TRP A 90 5.75 -9.37 0.20
CA TRP A 90 6.73 -8.33 -0.08
C TRP A 90 8.17 -8.78 0.13
N ARG A 91 8.44 -9.72 1.03
CA ARG A 91 9.78 -10.33 1.14
C ARG A 91 10.14 -11.11 -0.11
N GLU A 92 9.23 -11.91 -0.63
CA GLU A 92 9.44 -12.65 -1.88
C GLU A 92 9.63 -11.70 -3.08
N TYR A 93 8.86 -10.60 -3.13
CA TYR A 93 8.83 -9.69 -4.28
C TYR A 93 9.93 -8.62 -4.26
N LEU A 94 10.31 -8.13 -3.09
CA LEU A 94 11.24 -7.00 -2.96
C LEU A 94 12.58 -7.39 -2.34
N ASP A 95 12.63 -8.22 -1.34
CA ASP A 95 13.75 -8.85 -0.64
C ASP A 95 13.44 -8.97 0.87
N GLU A 96 14.21 -9.81 1.58
CA GLU A 96 14.03 -10.08 3.01
C GLU A 96 14.17 -8.83 3.91
N ASP A 97 14.96 -7.85 3.47
CA ASP A 97 15.24 -6.61 4.23
C ASP A 97 14.31 -5.44 3.89
N MET A 98 13.21 -5.69 3.15
CA MET A 98 12.24 -4.67 2.78
C MET A 98 11.70 -3.90 3.98
N ILE A 99 11.32 -2.65 3.76
CA ILE A 99 10.77 -1.74 4.77
C ILE A 99 9.44 -1.16 4.29
N CYS A 100 8.67 -0.60 5.22
CA CYS A 100 7.49 0.19 4.91
C CYS A 100 7.90 1.65 4.67
N SER A 101 7.56 2.20 3.51
CA SER A 101 7.89 3.57 3.11
C SER A 101 6.87 4.59 3.58
N THR A 102 5.60 4.20 3.62
CA THR A 102 4.49 5.01 4.12
C THR A 102 3.35 4.10 4.54
N TRP A 103 2.61 4.54 5.56
CA TRP A 103 1.42 3.86 6.06
C TRP A 103 0.34 4.88 6.38
N THR A 104 -0.67 4.97 5.51
CA THR A 104 -1.69 6.01 5.54
C THR A 104 -3.08 5.42 5.26
N SER A 105 -4.13 6.21 5.45
CA SER A 105 -5.44 5.92 4.88
C SER A 105 -5.71 6.73 3.62
N ASN A 106 -6.73 6.35 2.89
CA ASN A 106 -7.35 7.16 1.84
C ASN A 106 -8.86 6.97 1.85
N THR A 107 -9.57 8.03 2.17
CA THR A 107 -11.03 8.05 2.20
C THR A 107 -11.54 8.94 1.08
N ALA A 108 -12.43 8.41 0.24
CA ALA A 108 -13.18 9.15 -0.78
C ALA A 108 -14.60 9.38 -0.28
N TYR A 109 -14.96 10.65 -0.08
CA TYR A 109 -16.29 11.06 0.34
C TYR A 109 -17.27 11.15 -0.84
N PRO A 110 -18.59 11.14 -0.58
CA PRO A 110 -19.60 11.39 -1.60
C PRO A 110 -19.29 12.65 -2.42
N GLY A 111 -19.32 12.52 -3.74
CA GLY A 111 -19.00 13.61 -4.67
C GLY A 111 -17.51 13.82 -4.94
N PHE A 112 -16.62 12.94 -4.49
CA PHE A 112 -15.27 12.88 -5.05
C PHE A 112 -15.36 12.51 -6.53
N ASP A 113 -14.73 13.27 -7.43
CA ASP A 113 -14.97 13.19 -8.88
C ASP A 113 -13.70 13.24 -9.76
N ARG A 114 -12.54 12.85 -9.20
CA ARG A 114 -11.27 13.04 -9.91
C ARG A 114 -10.63 11.75 -10.37
N TYR A 115 -10.00 11.83 -11.54
CA TYR A 115 -9.00 10.87 -12.02
C TYR A 115 -7.60 11.46 -11.87
N GLY A 116 -6.60 10.60 -11.78
CA GLY A 116 -5.21 11.05 -11.68
C GLY A 116 -4.25 9.88 -11.85
N TRP A 117 -4.08 9.41 -13.10
CA TRP A 117 -3.18 8.30 -13.42
C TRP A 117 -1.76 8.60 -13.00
N HIS A 118 -1.17 7.71 -12.25
CA HIS A 118 0.20 7.84 -11.76
C HIS A 118 0.78 6.47 -11.39
N PRO A 119 2.12 6.31 -11.39
CA PRO A 119 2.81 5.28 -10.64
C PRO A 119 2.99 5.75 -9.21
N ASP A 120 3.35 4.85 -8.32
CA ASP A 120 3.71 5.20 -6.96
C ASP A 120 5.14 5.76 -6.83
N PHE A 121 5.46 6.24 -5.64
CA PHE A 121 6.83 6.60 -5.27
C PHE A 121 7.74 5.35 -5.27
N PRO A 122 9.01 5.41 -5.70
CA PRO A 122 9.72 6.63 -6.13
C PRO A 122 9.56 6.96 -7.62
N PHE A 123 8.79 6.20 -8.39
CA PHE A 123 8.74 6.29 -9.86
C PHE A 123 8.17 7.60 -10.37
N GLN A 124 7.45 8.35 -9.54
CA GLN A 124 7.06 9.72 -9.83
C GLN A 124 8.28 10.67 -9.92
N ARG A 125 9.42 10.32 -9.33
CA ARG A 125 10.62 11.15 -9.21
C ARG A 125 11.83 10.60 -9.95
N VAL A 126 11.85 9.29 -10.22
CA VAL A 126 12.97 8.63 -10.92
C VAL A 126 12.95 9.00 -12.40
N ASN A 127 14.15 9.24 -12.96
CA ASN A 127 14.31 9.49 -14.39
C ASN A 127 13.92 8.27 -15.22
N GLN A 128 13.39 8.51 -16.40
CA GLN A 128 13.00 7.49 -17.36
C GLN A 128 14.15 7.21 -18.37
N PRO A 129 14.27 5.98 -18.89
CA PRO A 129 13.44 4.81 -18.58
C PRO A 129 13.70 4.29 -17.15
N TRP A 130 12.65 3.74 -16.53
CA TRP A 130 12.79 3.17 -15.19
C TRP A 130 13.59 1.87 -15.21
N PRO A 131 14.26 1.52 -14.09
CA PRO A 131 14.90 0.22 -13.95
C PRO A 131 13.85 -0.90 -14.04
N THR A 132 14.30 -2.06 -14.51
CA THR A 132 13.45 -3.27 -14.59
C THR A 132 13.18 -3.86 -13.22
N ASP A 133 14.11 -3.68 -12.27
CA ASP A 133 14.00 -4.25 -10.92
C ASP A 133 12.74 -3.81 -10.19
N ASN A 134 12.22 -4.71 -9.36
CA ASN A 134 11.13 -4.42 -8.45
C ASN A 134 11.73 -3.77 -7.18
N VAL A 135 11.39 -2.53 -6.92
CA VAL A 135 11.97 -1.74 -5.83
C VAL A 135 10.94 -1.21 -4.84
N SER A 136 9.68 -1.19 -5.23
CA SER A 136 8.57 -0.84 -4.35
C SER A 136 7.27 -1.51 -4.80
N GLY A 137 6.35 -1.64 -3.87
CA GLY A 137 5.01 -2.12 -4.11
C GLY A 137 4.01 -1.55 -3.12
N GLN A 138 2.77 -1.45 -3.55
CA GLN A 138 1.66 -0.88 -2.79
C GLN A 138 0.71 -1.98 -2.33
N THR A 139 0.32 -1.89 -1.09
CA THR A 139 -0.77 -2.66 -0.50
C THR A 139 -1.95 -1.76 -0.24
N MET A 140 -3.13 -2.12 -0.73
CA MET A 140 -4.37 -1.42 -0.43
C MET A 140 -5.32 -2.37 0.32
N TRP A 141 -5.58 -2.08 1.59
CA TRP A 141 -6.51 -2.81 2.43
C TRP A 141 -7.92 -2.25 2.27
N LEU A 142 -8.87 -3.08 1.91
CA LEU A 142 -10.25 -2.70 1.76
C LEU A 142 -10.96 -2.73 3.12
N LEU A 143 -11.24 -1.57 3.69
CA LEU A 143 -12.01 -1.44 4.92
C LEU A 143 -13.53 -1.39 4.65
N ASP A 144 -13.91 -1.02 3.44
CA ASP A 144 -15.26 -1.08 2.88
C ASP A 144 -15.30 -2.03 1.68
N ASP A 145 -16.47 -2.51 1.32
CA ASP A 145 -16.66 -3.15 0.02
C ASP A 145 -16.37 -2.12 -1.07
N LEU A 146 -15.37 -2.41 -1.90
CA LEU A 146 -14.97 -1.53 -3.00
C LEU A 146 -15.75 -1.89 -4.24
N THR A 147 -16.57 -0.97 -4.74
CA THR A 147 -17.40 -1.13 -5.93
C THR A 147 -17.03 -0.12 -7.00
N GLU A 148 -17.57 -0.29 -8.19
CA GLU A 148 -17.37 0.69 -9.25
C GLU A 148 -17.95 2.06 -8.86
N GLU A 149 -19.12 2.09 -8.23
CA GLU A 149 -19.86 3.30 -7.90
C GLU A 149 -19.25 4.08 -6.75
N ASN A 150 -18.59 3.41 -5.77
CA ASN A 150 -17.97 4.10 -4.64
C ASN A 150 -16.50 4.48 -4.87
N GLY A 151 -16.05 4.43 -6.12
CA GLY A 151 -14.72 4.82 -6.53
C GLY A 151 -13.72 3.68 -6.52
N GLY A 152 -14.11 2.53 -7.09
CA GLY A 152 -13.19 1.42 -7.39
C GLY A 152 -11.93 1.94 -8.08
N THR A 153 -10.77 1.42 -7.72
CA THR A 153 -9.49 1.92 -8.25
C THR A 153 -9.33 1.56 -9.71
N GLY A 154 -9.10 2.55 -10.56
CA GLY A 154 -8.66 2.31 -11.94
C GLY A 154 -7.23 1.80 -11.96
N ILE A 155 -6.96 0.72 -12.70
CA ILE A 155 -5.63 0.17 -12.87
C ILE A 155 -5.39 -0.21 -14.33
N LEU A 156 -4.20 0.09 -14.84
CA LEU A 156 -3.83 -0.29 -16.20
C LEU A 156 -2.91 -1.52 -16.16
N PRO A 157 -3.42 -2.71 -16.55
CA PRO A 157 -2.60 -3.93 -16.61
C PRO A 157 -1.37 -3.72 -17.48
N TYR A 158 -0.28 -4.41 -17.15
CA TYR A 158 0.98 -4.41 -17.87
C TYR A 158 1.71 -3.05 -17.94
N SER A 159 1.15 -1.99 -17.33
CA SER A 159 1.75 -0.65 -17.37
C SER A 159 3.09 -0.55 -16.62
N HIS A 160 3.33 -1.41 -15.63
CA HIS A 160 4.61 -1.51 -14.92
C HIS A 160 5.78 -1.88 -15.84
N LEU A 161 5.50 -2.50 -17.00
CA LEU A 161 6.51 -2.89 -18.00
C LEU A 161 6.87 -1.74 -18.96
N LYS A 162 6.09 -0.64 -18.97
CA LYS A 162 6.30 0.47 -19.91
C LYS A 162 7.58 1.29 -19.62
N GLY A 163 8.09 1.27 -18.40
CA GLY A 163 9.32 1.98 -18.03
C GLY A 163 9.19 3.50 -17.95
N HIS A 164 7.98 4.04 -18.00
CA HIS A 164 7.72 5.49 -17.97
C HIS A 164 6.39 5.82 -17.27
N ARG A 165 6.21 7.10 -16.95
CA ARG A 165 4.95 7.63 -16.39
C ARG A 165 3.86 7.72 -17.46
N PRO A 166 2.57 7.76 -17.04
CA PRO A 166 1.48 8.13 -17.94
C PRO A 166 1.80 9.48 -18.61
N PRO A 167 1.53 9.63 -19.91
CA PRO A 167 1.57 10.94 -20.55
C PRO A 167 0.65 11.94 -19.85
N GLU A 168 1.05 13.20 -19.76
CA GLU A 168 0.28 14.24 -19.06
C GLU A 168 -1.10 14.45 -19.69
N GLU A 169 -1.21 14.26 -20.99
CA GLU A 169 -2.43 14.46 -21.77
C GLU A 169 -3.56 13.51 -21.37
N ILE A 170 -3.23 12.29 -20.93
CA ILE A 170 -4.23 11.28 -20.54
C ILE A 170 -4.39 11.17 -19.02
N ARG A 171 -3.64 11.95 -18.25
CA ARG A 171 -3.56 11.81 -16.81
C ARG A 171 -4.89 11.95 -16.09
N HIS A 172 -5.77 12.79 -16.60
CA HIS A 172 -7.06 13.11 -15.99
C HIS A 172 -8.25 12.57 -16.77
N GLU A 173 -8.00 11.66 -17.70
CA GLU A 173 -9.02 11.00 -18.49
C GLU A 173 -9.06 9.50 -18.19
N TRP A 174 -10.17 8.85 -18.50
CA TRP A 174 -10.25 7.39 -18.39
C TRP A 174 -9.45 6.74 -19.53
N ILE A 175 -8.64 5.74 -19.18
CA ILE A 175 -7.92 4.91 -20.15
C ILE A 175 -8.82 3.71 -20.46
N GLU A 176 -9.15 3.50 -21.75
CA GLU A 176 -10.13 2.48 -22.18
C GLU A 176 -9.69 1.05 -21.80
N GLU A 177 -8.40 0.78 -21.85
CA GLU A 177 -7.82 -0.53 -21.52
C GLU A 177 -7.66 -0.77 -20.00
N ALA A 178 -8.03 0.21 -19.20
CA ALA A 178 -7.93 0.09 -17.75
C ALA A 178 -9.06 -0.76 -17.18
N GLU A 179 -8.74 -1.49 -16.13
CA GLU A 179 -9.70 -2.24 -15.34
C GLU A 179 -10.12 -1.45 -14.10
N ILE A 180 -11.30 -1.76 -13.58
CA ILE A 180 -11.79 -1.23 -12.31
C ILE A 180 -11.64 -2.31 -11.26
N LEU A 181 -10.78 -2.07 -10.29
CA LEU A 181 -10.59 -2.97 -9.18
C LEU A 181 -11.73 -2.81 -8.18
N THR A 182 -12.33 -3.93 -7.85
CA THR A 182 -13.40 -4.07 -6.85
C THR A 182 -13.07 -5.22 -5.91
N GLY A 183 -13.70 -5.27 -4.75
CA GLY A 183 -13.48 -6.36 -3.80
C GLY A 183 -14.29 -6.17 -2.52
N GLN A 184 -14.48 -7.25 -1.80
CA GLN A 184 -15.12 -7.22 -0.48
C GLN A 184 -14.16 -6.69 0.58
N ARG A 185 -14.66 -6.02 1.61
CA ARG A 185 -13.86 -5.61 2.77
C ARG A 185 -13.14 -6.81 3.40
N GLY A 186 -11.95 -6.57 3.89
CA GLY A 186 -11.04 -7.62 4.33
C GLY A 186 -10.16 -8.23 3.23
N SER A 187 -10.41 -7.87 1.96
CA SER A 187 -9.50 -8.17 0.86
C SER A 187 -8.35 -7.16 0.82
N VAL A 188 -7.27 -7.55 0.15
CA VAL A 188 -6.11 -6.69 -0.09
C VAL A 188 -5.78 -6.69 -1.56
N MET A 189 -5.54 -5.53 -2.13
CA MET A 189 -4.88 -5.41 -3.42
C MET A 189 -3.38 -5.18 -3.19
N VAL A 190 -2.55 -5.94 -3.89
CA VAL A 190 -1.10 -5.73 -3.98
C VAL A 190 -0.75 -5.30 -5.40
N MET A 191 0.18 -4.36 -5.55
CA MET A 191 0.50 -3.76 -6.84
C MET A 191 1.97 -3.36 -6.91
N ASN A 192 2.63 -3.59 -8.08
CA ASN A 192 3.98 -3.09 -8.34
C ASN A 192 3.97 -1.54 -8.35
N GLY A 193 4.95 -0.91 -7.73
CA GLY A 193 5.03 0.55 -7.64
C GLY A 193 5.09 1.29 -8.98
N LYS A 194 5.44 0.60 -10.08
CA LYS A 194 5.44 1.15 -11.44
C LYS A 194 4.07 1.10 -12.13
N THR A 195 3.10 0.37 -11.57
CA THR A 195 1.78 0.19 -12.19
C THR A 195 1.00 1.49 -12.18
N TRP A 196 0.46 1.86 -13.34
CA TRP A 196 -0.39 3.04 -13.45
C TRP A 196 -1.75 2.76 -12.86
N HIS A 197 -2.14 3.60 -11.93
CA HIS A 197 -3.43 3.50 -11.28
C HIS A 197 -4.02 4.90 -11.03
N SER A 198 -5.30 4.94 -10.76
CA SER A 198 -6.05 6.18 -10.58
C SER A 198 -7.19 6.00 -9.59
N SER A 199 -7.45 7.03 -8.80
CA SER A 199 -8.74 7.16 -8.13
C SER A 199 -9.86 7.29 -9.16
N ARG A 200 -11.09 6.96 -8.76
CA ARG A 200 -12.31 7.14 -9.56
C ARG A 200 -13.38 7.87 -8.74
N PRO A 201 -14.37 8.47 -9.39
CA PRO A 201 -15.47 9.13 -8.71
C PRO A 201 -16.20 8.21 -7.72
N ASN A 202 -16.56 8.76 -6.56
CA ASN A 202 -17.51 8.16 -5.62
C ASN A 202 -18.87 8.81 -5.82
N VAL A 203 -19.76 8.13 -6.52
CA VAL A 203 -21.12 8.60 -6.84
C VAL A 203 -22.16 8.11 -5.83
N THR A 204 -21.73 7.42 -4.78
CA THR A 204 -22.61 6.94 -3.71
C THR A 204 -22.82 8.01 -2.63
N ASP A 205 -23.71 7.73 -1.71
CA ASP A 205 -24.00 8.57 -0.53
C ASP A 205 -23.12 8.24 0.68
N LYS A 206 -22.16 7.31 0.54
CA LYS A 206 -21.27 6.85 1.63
C LYS A 206 -19.80 7.13 1.32
N ALA A 207 -19.05 7.39 2.36
CA ALA A 207 -17.59 7.38 2.27
C ALA A 207 -17.05 5.98 2.01
N ARG A 208 -15.90 5.89 1.34
CA ARG A 208 -15.18 4.63 1.11
C ARG A 208 -13.74 4.79 1.57
N SER A 209 -13.33 3.93 2.49
CA SER A 209 -12.02 3.99 3.14
C SER A 209 -11.14 2.79 2.83
N VAL A 210 -9.87 3.05 2.60
CA VAL A 210 -8.82 2.04 2.45
C VAL A 210 -7.59 2.44 3.26
N LEU A 211 -6.77 1.45 3.67
CA LEU A 211 -5.42 1.72 4.14
C LEU A 211 -4.44 1.50 3.00
N LEU A 212 -3.42 2.32 2.95
CA LEU A 212 -2.37 2.27 1.93
C LEU A 212 -1.03 2.06 2.60
N GLY A 213 -0.41 0.91 2.33
CA GLY A 213 0.92 0.57 2.80
C GLY A 213 1.88 0.40 1.64
N MET A 214 2.82 1.31 1.47
CA MET A 214 3.85 1.15 0.46
C MET A 214 5.09 0.52 1.07
N TYR A 215 5.53 -0.60 0.50
CA TYR A 215 6.76 -1.29 0.88
C TYR A 215 7.83 -1.05 -0.18
N CYS A 216 9.09 -0.99 0.25
CA CYS A 216 10.20 -0.75 -0.66
C CYS A 216 11.49 -1.41 -0.18
N ARG A 217 12.47 -1.50 -1.09
CA ARG A 217 13.84 -1.86 -0.73
C ARG A 217 14.49 -0.74 0.09
N PRO A 218 15.34 -1.06 1.08
CA PRO A 218 15.79 -0.10 2.08
C PRO A 218 16.77 0.97 1.57
N PHE A 219 17.23 0.89 0.33
CA PHE A 219 18.11 1.90 -0.26
C PHE A 219 17.36 3.15 -0.79
N TYR A 220 16.01 3.12 -0.78
CA TYR A 220 15.21 4.30 -1.09
C TYR A 220 14.87 5.10 0.18
N LEU A 221 14.81 6.42 0.03
CA LEU A 221 14.26 7.28 1.06
C LEU A 221 12.76 7.01 1.19
N THR A 222 12.28 6.80 2.41
CA THR A 222 10.85 6.59 2.70
C THR A 222 10.03 7.86 2.48
N GLN A 223 8.76 7.72 2.13
CA GLN A 223 7.85 8.87 1.97
C GLN A 223 7.46 9.50 3.31
N GLU A 224 7.35 8.67 4.37
CA GLU A 224 7.18 9.12 5.74
C GLU A 224 8.45 8.84 6.53
N ASP A 225 8.72 9.63 7.54
CA ASP A 225 9.77 9.32 8.52
C ASP A 225 9.26 8.23 9.47
N MET A 226 9.24 6.99 8.96
CA MET A 226 8.79 5.82 9.71
C MET A 226 9.70 5.56 10.92
N ARG A 227 10.99 5.86 10.79
CA ARG A 227 11.94 5.66 11.89
C ARG A 227 11.70 6.61 13.06
N ALA A 228 11.35 7.87 12.79
CA ALA A 228 10.97 8.80 13.85
C ALA A 228 9.67 8.35 14.54
N GLN A 229 8.72 7.80 13.78
CA GLN A 229 7.47 7.26 14.35
C GLN A 229 7.70 6.05 15.25
N LEU A 230 8.76 5.27 15.04
CA LEU A 230 9.07 4.10 15.86
C LEU A 230 9.24 4.46 17.35
N ALA A 231 9.69 5.67 17.65
CA ALA A 231 9.86 6.16 19.02
C ALA A 231 8.51 6.34 19.77
N ASP A 232 7.40 6.43 19.04
CA ASP A 232 6.05 6.59 19.60
C ASP A 232 5.38 5.23 19.88
N LEU A 233 6.02 4.10 19.51
CA LEU A 233 5.49 2.75 19.76
C LEU A 233 6.07 2.13 21.04
N GLU A 234 5.21 1.51 21.85
CA GLU A 234 5.62 0.75 23.02
C GLU A 234 6.04 -0.68 22.63
N ASN A 235 7.29 -1.04 22.93
CA ASN A 235 7.83 -2.39 22.75
C ASN A 235 7.56 -3.02 21.36
N PRO A 236 7.88 -2.33 20.25
CA PRO A 236 7.65 -2.86 18.92
C PRO A 236 8.45 -4.15 18.68
N SER A 237 7.84 -5.14 18.01
CA SER A 237 8.50 -6.39 17.63
C SER A 237 9.69 -6.12 16.68
N GLU A 238 10.61 -7.08 16.57
CA GLU A 238 11.76 -6.99 15.63
C GLU A 238 11.28 -6.76 14.19
N LEU A 239 10.18 -7.40 13.78
CA LEU A 239 9.57 -7.19 12.47
C LEU A 239 9.07 -5.75 12.29
N VAL A 240 8.36 -5.19 13.27
CA VAL A 240 7.89 -3.81 13.23
C VAL A 240 9.07 -2.83 13.18
N GLN A 241 10.12 -3.08 13.97
CA GLN A 241 11.36 -2.29 13.93
C GLN A 241 12.01 -2.33 12.54
N GLN A 242 12.08 -3.51 11.89
CA GLN A 242 12.57 -3.64 10.51
C GLN A 242 11.70 -2.84 9.55
N LEU A 243 10.38 -3.06 9.57
CA LEU A 243 9.43 -2.39 8.67
C LEU A 243 9.50 -0.87 8.81
N MET A 244 9.69 -0.37 10.01
CA MET A 244 9.83 1.07 10.27
C MET A 244 11.27 1.61 10.11
N GLY A 245 12.17 0.81 9.54
CA GLY A 245 13.50 1.24 9.13
C GLY A 245 14.52 1.41 10.25
N ALA A 246 14.33 0.76 11.43
CA ALA A 246 15.30 0.82 12.52
C ALA A 246 16.72 0.42 12.10
N ASN A 247 16.81 -0.55 11.17
CA ASN A 247 18.07 -1.10 10.67
C ASN A 247 18.45 -0.58 9.28
N GLN A 248 17.67 0.33 8.70
CA GLN A 248 17.85 0.81 7.32
C GLN A 248 19.21 1.47 7.09
N TRP A 249 19.70 2.21 8.07
CA TRP A 249 20.96 2.90 8.00
C TRP A 249 21.68 2.89 9.35
N GLN A 250 22.68 2.02 9.47
CA GLN A 250 23.61 2.07 10.60
C GLN A 250 25.04 2.10 10.06
N PRO A 251 25.81 3.16 10.34
CA PRO A 251 27.23 3.19 10.00
C PRO A 251 27.93 1.95 10.56
N GLY A 252 28.62 1.18 9.71
CA GLY A 252 29.35 -0.02 10.11
C GLY A 252 28.57 -1.35 9.97
N VAL A 253 27.26 -1.37 9.84
CA VAL A 253 26.49 -2.63 9.63
C VAL A 253 26.63 -3.10 8.18
N VAL A 254 26.77 -2.20 7.23
CA VAL A 254 26.96 -2.53 5.80
C VAL A 254 28.23 -3.34 5.55
N ALA A 255 29.29 -3.12 6.34
CA ALA A 255 30.54 -3.84 6.17
C ALA A 255 30.49 -5.35 6.48
N ASN A 256 29.43 -5.82 7.13
CA ASN A 256 29.28 -7.24 7.52
C ASN A 256 28.23 -8.00 6.69
N ARG A 257 27.64 -7.37 5.67
CA ARG A 257 26.63 -8.01 4.80
C ARG A 257 27.19 -8.50 3.46
N TYR A 258 28.49 -8.25 3.18
CA TYR A 258 29.19 -8.73 1.98
C TYR A 258 30.38 -9.58 2.34
#